data_96b064eadf8f12abf1bbfd96033e96c0
#
_entry.id   96b064eadf8f12abf1bbfd96033e96c0
#
_cell.length_a   1.000
_cell.length_b   1.000
_cell.length_c   1.000
_cell.angle_alpha   90.00
_cell.angle_beta   90.00
_cell.angle_gamma   90.00
#
_symmetry.space_group_name_H-M   'P 1'
#
loop_
_entity.id
_entity.type
_entity.pdbx_description
1 polymer ?
#
loop_
_entity_poly.entity_id
_entity_poly.type
_entity_poly.pdbx_seq_one_letter_code
_entity_poly.pdbx_strand_id
1 'polypeptide(L)'
;MDELSPAARIIGAVNTIVNENGKLIGHMTDGIGFVENLRDHGVDVKGKKLVILGAGGAATAIQVQCALDGATSISIFNPDDPFLDRAKGTAAKLKNEVPDCNVQVFCLDDPGKLKEEIEKADILVNGTLVGMKPHEDRSPITDKSVFRSDLIVCDVVYNPEETKLLREAKEAGCAKTIGGKGMLLWQGVAAYKLYTGLDMPVEEYKKYQAENQK
;
A
#
# COMPACT_ATOMS: atom_id res chain seq x y z
N MET A 1 3.61 23.71 -8.15
CA MET A 1 4.76 23.08 -7.52
C MET A 1 5.94 23.33 -8.39
N ASP A 2 7.04 23.80 -7.81
CA ASP A 2 8.26 24.05 -8.56
C ASP A 2 9.00 22.73 -8.83
N GLU A 3 8.91 21.79 -7.87
CA GLU A 3 9.50 20.46 -7.98
C GLU A 3 8.58 19.39 -7.40
N LEU A 4 8.77 18.13 -7.82
CA LEU A 4 8.06 16.97 -7.31
C LEU A 4 9.06 15.87 -6.92
N SER A 5 8.80 15.22 -5.80
CA SER A 5 9.53 13.99 -5.45
C SER A 5 9.30 12.91 -6.51
N PRO A 6 10.21 11.92 -6.64
CA PRO A 6 10.07 10.84 -7.64
C PRO A 6 8.71 10.15 -7.57
N ALA A 7 8.25 9.78 -6.38
CA ALA A 7 6.94 9.16 -6.19
C ALA A 7 5.80 10.09 -6.63
N ALA A 8 5.80 11.36 -6.19
CA ALA A 8 4.76 12.33 -6.54
C ALA A 8 4.68 12.56 -8.06
N ARG A 9 5.82 12.59 -8.75
CA ARG A 9 5.90 12.75 -10.21
C ARG A 9 5.30 11.55 -10.95
N ILE A 10 5.62 10.33 -10.54
CA ILE A 10 5.08 9.11 -11.17
C ILE A 10 3.57 9.01 -10.91
N ILE A 11 3.13 9.23 -9.65
CA ILE A 11 1.72 9.16 -9.24
C ILE A 11 0.90 10.29 -9.90
N GLY A 12 1.49 11.48 -10.03
CA GLY A 12 0.79 12.69 -10.49
C GLY A 12 -0.09 13.33 -9.42
N ALA A 13 0.24 13.12 -8.14
CA ALA A 13 -0.47 13.69 -6.99
C ALA A 13 0.50 13.95 -5.83
N VAL A 14 0.13 14.90 -4.96
CA VAL A 14 0.86 15.25 -3.73
C VAL A 14 -0.11 15.29 -2.55
N ASN A 15 0.36 14.90 -1.37
CA ASN A 15 -0.36 15.09 -0.10
C ASN A 15 0.44 15.96 0.88
N THR A 16 1.71 16.25 0.60
CA THR A 16 2.61 17.03 1.46
C THR A 16 3.37 18.03 0.59
N ILE A 17 3.38 19.31 0.99
CA ILE A 17 4.06 20.39 0.29
C ILE A 17 5.03 21.06 1.25
N VAL A 18 6.29 21.13 0.87
CA VAL A 18 7.36 21.78 1.65
C VAL A 18 7.83 23.02 0.94
N ASN A 19 8.05 24.10 1.69
CA ASN A 19 8.70 25.30 1.19
C ASN A 19 10.18 25.27 1.59
N GLU A 20 11.04 25.03 0.62
CA GLU A 20 12.49 25.06 0.79
C GLU A 20 13.07 26.32 0.14
N ASN A 21 13.35 27.33 0.95
CA ASN A 21 13.94 28.62 0.50
C ASN A 21 13.15 29.30 -0.63
N GLY A 22 11.83 29.25 -0.58
CA GLY A 22 10.94 29.85 -1.58
C GLY A 22 10.52 28.92 -2.71
N LYS A 23 11.08 27.70 -2.81
CA LYS A 23 10.62 26.65 -3.73
C LYS A 23 9.58 25.76 -3.07
N LEU A 24 8.48 25.50 -3.76
CA LEU A 24 7.43 24.58 -3.33
C LEU A 24 7.69 23.19 -3.90
N ILE A 25 8.04 22.25 -3.03
CA ILE A 25 8.31 20.84 -3.38
C ILE A 25 7.13 19.96 -2.94
N GLY A 26 6.59 19.22 -3.90
CA GLY A 26 5.46 18.31 -3.64
C GLY A 26 5.92 16.88 -3.39
N HIS A 27 5.42 16.28 -2.32
CA HIS A 27 5.69 14.90 -1.92
C HIS A 27 4.41 14.09 -1.81
N MET A 28 4.57 12.76 -1.86
CA MET A 28 3.51 11.79 -1.56
C MET A 28 4.01 10.85 -0.47
N THR A 29 3.41 10.94 0.72
CA THR A 29 3.86 10.18 1.89
C THR A 29 3.07 8.89 2.14
N ASP A 30 1.93 8.66 1.47
CA ASP A 30 1.10 7.46 1.68
C ASP A 30 1.86 6.17 1.37
N GLY A 31 2.58 6.12 0.25
CA GLY A 31 3.38 4.96 -0.12
C GLY A 31 4.53 4.70 0.87
N ILE A 32 5.19 5.78 1.32
CA ILE A 32 6.22 5.72 2.38
C ILE A 32 5.60 5.14 3.65
N GLY A 33 4.41 5.65 4.04
CA GLY A 33 3.68 5.16 5.21
C GLY A 33 3.38 3.66 5.16
N PHE A 34 3.00 3.15 3.98
CA PHE A 34 2.78 1.72 3.80
C PHE A 34 4.06 0.90 3.96
N VAL A 35 5.14 1.30 3.30
CA VAL A 35 6.41 0.56 3.37
C VAL A 35 7.01 0.60 4.78
N GLU A 36 6.95 1.74 5.46
CA GLU A 36 7.40 1.84 6.86
C GLU A 36 6.52 1.01 7.82
N ASN A 37 5.20 0.93 7.56
CA ASN A 37 4.33 0.02 8.31
C ASN A 37 4.74 -1.45 8.13
N LEU A 38 5.13 -1.86 6.92
CA LEU A 38 5.68 -3.20 6.69
C LEU A 38 6.98 -3.42 7.47
N ARG A 39 7.91 -2.45 7.43
CA ARG A 39 9.20 -2.51 8.15
C ARG A 39 9.01 -2.60 9.66
N ASP A 40 8.06 -1.87 10.22
CA ASP A 40 7.66 -1.92 11.64
C ASP A 40 7.19 -3.33 12.05
N HIS A 41 6.66 -4.11 11.10
CA HIS A 41 6.28 -5.51 11.26
C HIS A 41 7.37 -6.50 10.81
N GLY A 42 8.60 -6.04 10.56
CA GLY A 42 9.73 -6.88 10.14
C GLY A 42 9.60 -7.43 8.72
N VAL A 43 8.95 -6.69 7.83
CA VAL A 43 8.78 -7.04 6.40
C VAL A 43 9.47 -5.98 5.54
N ASP A 44 10.37 -6.40 4.66
CA ASP A 44 10.95 -5.54 3.62
C ASP A 44 10.33 -5.90 2.26
N VAL A 45 9.98 -4.89 1.47
CA VAL A 45 9.45 -5.06 0.11
C VAL A 45 10.53 -5.39 -0.91
N LYS A 46 11.79 -5.13 -0.59
CA LYS A 46 12.92 -5.39 -1.48
C LYS A 46 12.99 -6.85 -1.87
N GLY A 47 13.02 -7.11 -3.16
CA GLY A 47 13.06 -8.47 -3.73
C GLY A 47 11.73 -9.21 -3.71
N LYS A 48 10.65 -8.60 -3.17
CA LYS A 48 9.34 -9.23 -3.03
C LYS A 48 8.47 -9.09 -4.28
N LYS A 49 7.51 -10.00 -4.40
CA LYS A 49 6.44 -10.01 -5.39
C LYS A 49 5.14 -9.63 -4.70
N LEU A 50 4.44 -8.65 -5.22
CA LEU A 50 3.19 -8.14 -4.64
C LEU A 50 2.02 -8.36 -5.58
N VAL A 51 0.86 -8.69 -5.01
CA VAL A 51 -0.45 -8.52 -5.64
C VAL A 51 -1.15 -7.36 -4.93
N ILE A 52 -1.58 -6.35 -5.67
CA ILE A 52 -2.24 -5.16 -5.13
C ILE A 52 -3.63 -5.04 -5.75
N LEU A 53 -4.66 -5.09 -4.93
CA LEU A 53 -6.04 -4.90 -5.32
C LEU A 53 -6.39 -3.41 -5.27
N GLY A 54 -6.88 -2.90 -6.39
CA GLY A 54 -7.28 -1.49 -6.54
C GLY A 54 -6.25 -0.61 -7.24
N ALA A 55 -6.75 0.51 -7.79
CA ALA A 55 -5.97 1.56 -8.45
C ALA A 55 -6.42 2.97 -8.05
N GLY A 56 -7.04 3.11 -6.87
CA GLY A 56 -7.33 4.39 -6.22
C GLY A 56 -6.06 5.11 -5.75
N GLY A 57 -6.22 6.23 -5.05
CA GLY A 57 -5.09 7.06 -4.60
C GLY A 57 -4.09 6.29 -3.74
N ALA A 58 -4.54 5.65 -2.66
CA ALA A 58 -3.69 4.88 -1.76
C ALA A 58 -3.03 3.69 -2.49
N ALA A 59 -3.80 2.91 -3.25
CA ALA A 59 -3.26 1.79 -4.02
C ALA A 59 -2.16 2.23 -4.99
N THR A 60 -2.37 3.34 -5.73
CA THR A 60 -1.36 3.88 -6.65
C THR A 60 -0.10 4.34 -5.90
N ALA A 61 -0.24 4.98 -4.74
CA ALA A 61 0.90 5.39 -3.92
C ALA A 61 1.72 4.18 -3.45
N ILE A 62 1.06 3.10 -3.04
CA ILE A 62 1.69 1.84 -2.62
C ILE A 62 2.41 1.18 -3.80
N GLN A 63 1.76 1.07 -4.97
CA GLN A 63 2.36 0.50 -6.19
C GLN A 63 3.67 1.20 -6.53
N VAL A 64 3.65 2.53 -6.55
CA VAL A 64 4.82 3.33 -6.92
C VAL A 64 5.92 3.23 -5.87
N GLN A 65 5.58 3.35 -4.59
CA GLN A 65 6.61 3.31 -3.54
C GLN A 65 7.24 1.92 -3.42
N CYS A 66 6.44 0.84 -3.47
CA CYS A 66 6.99 -0.51 -3.43
C CYS A 66 7.95 -0.79 -4.61
N ALA A 67 7.63 -0.29 -5.81
CA ALA A 67 8.53 -0.39 -6.95
C ALA A 67 9.84 0.37 -6.72
N LEU A 68 9.76 1.63 -6.24
CA LEU A 68 10.93 2.46 -5.92
C LEU A 68 11.80 1.85 -4.83
N ASP A 69 11.21 1.14 -3.86
CA ASP A 69 11.90 0.48 -2.75
C ASP A 69 12.38 -0.95 -3.10
N GLY A 70 12.30 -1.32 -4.38
CA GLY A 70 12.95 -2.53 -4.90
C GLY A 70 12.12 -3.80 -4.90
N ALA A 71 10.79 -3.70 -4.92
CA ALA A 71 9.94 -4.84 -5.26
C ALA A 71 10.28 -5.34 -6.67
N THR A 72 10.33 -6.66 -6.86
CA THR A 72 10.72 -7.27 -8.16
C THR A 72 9.53 -7.42 -9.10
N SER A 73 8.32 -7.56 -8.56
CA SER A 73 7.10 -7.68 -9.36
C SER A 73 5.89 -7.13 -8.62
N ILE A 74 5.01 -6.46 -9.35
CA ILE A 74 3.72 -5.96 -8.86
C ILE A 74 2.63 -6.33 -9.86
N SER A 75 1.69 -7.19 -9.44
CA SER A 75 0.47 -7.52 -10.18
C SER A 75 -0.68 -6.69 -9.62
N ILE A 76 -1.18 -5.75 -10.43
CA ILE A 76 -2.27 -4.83 -10.07
C ILE A 76 -3.58 -5.40 -10.59
N PHE A 77 -4.57 -5.54 -9.70
CA PHE A 77 -5.92 -5.96 -10.05
C PHE A 77 -6.93 -4.86 -9.77
N ASN A 78 -7.72 -4.50 -10.77
CA ASN A 78 -8.81 -3.52 -10.64
C ASN A 78 -10.01 -3.96 -11.48
N PRO A 79 -11.26 -3.70 -11.07
CA PRO A 79 -12.43 -3.90 -11.93
C PRO A 79 -12.29 -3.18 -13.28
N ASP A 80 -13.10 -3.58 -14.26
CA ASP A 80 -13.15 -2.87 -15.55
C ASP A 80 -13.91 -1.54 -15.42
N ASP A 81 -13.21 -0.56 -14.88
CA ASP A 81 -13.68 0.81 -14.64
C ASP A 81 -12.57 1.83 -15.01
N PRO A 82 -12.81 3.16 -14.94
CA PRO A 82 -11.80 4.17 -15.27
C PRO A 82 -10.49 4.07 -14.50
N PHE A 83 -10.47 3.43 -13.32
CA PHE A 83 -9.24 3.21 -12.56
C PHE A 83 -8.35 2.14 -13.17
N LEU A 84 -8.89 1.21 -13.98
CA LEU A 84 -8.08 0.23 -14.70
C LEU A 84 -7.13 0.91 -15.70
N ASP A 85 -7.60 1.93 -16.42
CA ASP A 85 -6.75 2.70 -17.34
C ASP A 85 -5.72 3.56 -16.57
N ARG A 86 -6.08 4.06 -15.41
CA ARG A 86 -5.12 4.70 -14.50
C ARG A 86 -4.01 3.73 -14.08
N ALA A 87 -4.36 2.50 -13.71
CA ALA A 87 -3.38 1.46 -13.38
C ALA A 87 -2.44 1.17 -14.54
N LYS A 88 -2.96 1.03 -15.77
CA LYS A 88 -2.14 0.86 -16.99
C LYS A 88 -1.19 2.04 -17.21
N GLY A 89 -1.67 3.27 -17.01
CA GLY A 89 -0.85 4.48 -17.09
C GLY A 89 0.27 4.50 -16.04
N THR A 90 -0.02 4.10 -14.80
CA THR A 90 0.97 3.97 -13.72
C THR A 90 2.00 2.88 -14.05
N ALA A 91 1.57 1.72 -14.50
CA ALA A 91 2.45 0.62 -14.91
C ALA A 91 3.39 1.04 -16.05
N ALA A 92 2.89 1.78 -17.06
CA ALA A 92 3.70 2.30 -18.14
C ALA A 92 4.80 3.26 -17.66
N LYS A 93 4.48 4.16 -16.71
CA LYS A 93 5.47 5.04 -16.09
C LYS A 93 6.51 4.26 -15.30
N LEU A 94 6.08 3.29 -14.47
CA LEU A 94 6.98 2.46 -13.67
C LEU A 94 7.93 1.64 -14.55
N LYS A 95 7.45 1.11 -15.67
CA LYS A 95 8.31 0.40 -16.64
C LYS A 95 9.47 1.25 -17.14
N ASN A 96 9.27 2.56 -17.28
CA ASN A 96 10.32 3.49 -17.75
C ASN A 96 11.22 3.99 -16.59
N GLU A 97 10.63 4.27 -15.44
CA GLU A 97 11.33 4.91 -14.31
C GLU A 97 11.99 3.87 -13.37
N VAL A 98 11.42 2.66 -13.29
CA VAL A 98 11.87 1.57 -12.39
C VAL A 98 11.88 0.25 -13.17
N PRO A 99 12.75 0.10 -14.18
CA PRO A 99 12.74 -1.06 -15.10
C PRO A 99 13.02 -2.42 -14.42
N ASP A 100 13.62 -2.39 -13.23
CA ASP A 100 13.91 -3.60 -12.45
C ASP A 100 12.67 -4.18 -11.76
N CYS A 101 11.54 -3.45 -11.73
CA CYS A 101 10.26 -3.94 -11.21
C CYS A 101 9.32 -4.30 -12.36
N ASN A 102 8.94 -5.58 -12.45
CA ASN A 102 7.97 -6.05 -13.43
C ASN A 102 6.54 -5.71 -12.99
N VAL A 103 5.91 -4.69 -13.60
CA VAL A 103 4.55 -4.24 -13.24
C VAL A 103 3.57 -4.69 -14.32
N GLN A 104 2.54 -5.43 -13.92
CA GLN A 104 1.47 -5.94 -14.77
C GLN A 104 0.10 -5.51 -14.23
N VAL A 105 -0.87 -5.34 -15.13
CA VAL A 105 -2.24 -4.92 -14.78
C VAL A 105 -3.22 -5.93 -15.33
N PHE A 106 -4.15 -6.36 -14.48
CA PHE A 106 -5.16 -7.36 -14.78
C PHE A 106 -6.56 -6.86 -14.39
N CYS A 107 -7.59 -7.34 -15.08
CA CYS A 107 -8.97 -7.14 -14.67
C CYS A 107 -9.27 -8.05 -13.46
N LEU A 108 -9.93 -7.49 -12.44
CA LEU A 108 -10.33 -8.23 -11.25
C LEU A 108 -11.46 -9.25 -11.54
N ASP A 109 -12.14 -9.13 -12.68
CA ASP A 109 -13.21 -10.03 -13.10
C ASP A 109 -12.69 -11.41 -13.57
N ASP A 110 -11.36 -11.62 -13.58
CA ASP A 110 -10.73 -12.92 -13.80
C ASP A 110 -10.22 -13.53 -12.48
N PRO A 111 -11.05 -14.32 -11.78
CA PRO A 111 -10.66 -14.91 -10.50
C PRO A 111 -9.59 -15.99 -10.65
N GLY A 112 -9.49 -16.63 -11.81
CA GLY A 112 -8.45 -17.62 -12.09
C GLY A 112 -7.08 -16.96 -12.17
N LYS A 113 -7.00 -15.81 -12.86
CA LYS A 113 -5.77 -15.05 -12.96
C LYS A 113 -5.36 -14.43 -11.62
N LEU A 114 -6.34 -13.95 -10.83
CA LEU A 114 -6.07 -13.43 -9.48
C LEU A 114 -5.44 -14.52 -8.60
N LYS A 115 -6.02 -15.72 -8.59
CA LYS A 115 -5.50 -16.87 -7.85
C LYS A 115 -4.06 -17.21 -8.27
N GLU A 116 -3.82 -17.35 -9.58
CA GLU A 116 -2.50 -17.65 -10.14
C GLU A 116 -1.43 -16.63 -9.69
N GLU A 117 -1.76 -15.33 -9.68
CA GLU A 117 -0.82 -14.29 -9.27
C GLU A 117 -0.60 -14.27 -7.75
N ILE A 118 -1.66 -14.51 -6.94
CA ILE A 118 -1.50 -14.62 -5.49
C ILE A 118 -0.62 -15.82 -5.12
N GLU A 119 -0.75 -16.96 -5.82
CA GLU A 119 0.08 -18.14 -5.58
C GLU A 119 1.58 -17.89 -5.75
N LYS A 120 1.96 -16.89 -6.55
CA LYS A 120 3.35 -16.49 -6.81
C LYS A 120 3.83 -15.32 -5.92
N ALA A 121 2.91 -14.66 -5.23
CA ALA A 121 3.19 -13.44 -4.47
C ALA A 121 3.72 -13.74 -3.06
N ASP A 122 4.56 -12.88 -2.55
CA ASP A 122 4.95 -12.83 -1.13
C ASP A 122 3.95 -12.02 -0.31
N ILE A 123 3.36 -10.98 -0.91
CA ILE A 123 2.50 -10.02 -0.24
C ILE A 123 1.23 -9.78 -1.06
N LEU A 124 0.07 -9.93 -0.43
CA LEU A 124 -1.24 -9.52 -0.95
C LEU A 124 -1.68 -8.25 -0.24
N VAL A 125 -2.06 -7.22 -1.00
CA VAL A 125 -2.48 -5.91 -0.48
C VAL A 125 -3.88 -5.57 -0.94
N ASN A 126 -4.80 -5.33 -0.01
CA ASN A 126 -6.06 -4.66 -0.31
C ASN A 126 -5.84 -3.14 -0.28
N GLY A 127 -5.80 -2.51 -1.44
CA GLY A 127 -5.75 -1.06 -1.64
C GLY A 127 -7.11 -0.45 -1.98
N THR A 128 -8.20 -1.21 -1.82
CA THR A 128 -9.58 -0.78 -2.09
C THR A 128 -10.30 -0.34 -0.81
N LEU A 129 -11.54 0.12 -0.95
CA LEU A 129 -12.43 0.41 0.18
C LEU A 129 -13.25 -0.80 0.64
N VAL A 130 -13.06 -1.99 0.05
CA VAL A 130 -13.79 -3.20 0.43
C VAL A 130 -13.41 -3.61 1.84
N GLY A 131 -14.40 -3.81 2.71
CA GLY A 131 -14.21 -4.12 4.12
C GLY A 131 -14.21 -2.90 5.05
N MET A 132 -14.30 -1.67 4.50
CA MET A 132 -14.48 -0.44 5.27
C MET A 132 -15.96 -0.26 5.67
N LYS A 133 -16.22 0.36 6.83
CA LYS A 133 -17.57 0.75 7.24
C LYS A 133 -18.28 1.59 6.17
N PRO A 134 -19.57 1.35 5.92
CA PRO A 134 -20.51 0.44 6.65
C PRO A 134 -20.55 -0.98 6.09
N HIS A 135 -19.61 -1.42 5.28
CA HIS A 135 -19.60 -2.73 4.59
C HIS A 135 -18.46 -3.63 5.08
N GLU A 136 -18.27 -3.67 6.41
CA GLU A 136 -17.21 -4.45 7.06
C GLU A 136 -17.41 -5.98 6.96
N ASP A 137 -18.57 -6.41 6.51
CA ASP A 137 -18.91 -7.81 6.20
C ASP A 137 -18.32 -8.29 4.86
N ARG A 138 -17.72 -7.42 4.07
CA ARG A 138 -17.17 -7.73 2.74
C ARG A 138 -15.66 -8.00 2.81
N SER A 139 -15.20 -8.87 1.91
CA SER A 139 -13.79 -9.14 1.65
C SER A 139 -13.54 -9.08 0.13
N PRO A 140 -12.42 -8.50 -0.32
CA PRO A 140 -12.09 -8.51 -1.76
C PRO A 140 -11.65 -9.91 -2.24
N ILE A 141 -11.35 -10.82 -1.33
CA ILE A 141 -11.00 -12.21 -1.62
C ILE A 141 -12.18 -13.10 -1.28
N THR A 142 -12.70 -13.81 -2.27
CA THR A 142 -13.82 -14.76 -2.13
C THR A 142 -13.35 -16.21 -2.03
N ASP A 143 -12.27 -16.55 -2.74
CA ASP A 143 -11.66 -17.89 -2.66
C ASP A 143 -10.58 -17.92 -1.57
N LYS A 144 -10.94 -18.46 -0.41
CA LYS A 144 -10.03 -18.56 0.75
C LYS A 144 -8.86 -19.54 0.52
N SER A 145 -8.92 -20.38 -0.51
CA SER A 145 -7.83 -21.31 -0.83
C SER A 145 -6.53 -20.62 -1.26
N VAL A 146 -6.59 -19.32 -1.54
CA VAL A 146 -5.40 -18.50 -1.87
C VAL A 146 -4.54 -18.18 -0.63
N PHE A 147 -5.12 -18.26 0.57
CA PHE A 147 -4.38 -18.01 1.81
C PHE A 147 -3.47 -19.19 2.14
N ARG A 148 -2.20 -18.94 2.27
CA ARG A 148 -1.17 -19.93 2.60
C ARG A 148 -0.23 -19.41 3.68
N SER A 149 0.45 -20.31 4.37
CA SER A 149 1.23 -20.03 5.59
C SER A 149 2.45 -19.13 5.39
N ASP A 150 2.90 -18.90 4.16
CA ASP A 150 4.01 -18.02 3.80
C ASP A 150 3.54 -16.66 3.22
N LEU A 151 2.23 -16.48 2.96
CA LEU A 151 1.67 -15.25 2.43
C LEU A 151 1.55 -14.18 3.53
N ILE A 152 1.95 -12.96 3.22
CA ILE A 152 1.69 -11.77 4.03
C ILE A 152 0.46 -11.07 3.45
N VAL A 153 -0.53 -10.76 4.28
CA VAL A 153 -1.76 -10.09 3.86
C VAL A 153 -1.87 -8.72 4.52
N CYS A 154 -2.00 -7.69 3.70
CA CYS A 154 -2.09 -6.30 4.14
C CYS A 154 -3.42 -5.68 3.72
N ASP A 155 -3.95 -4.79 4.53
CA ASP A 155 -5.15 -4.02 4.23
C ASP A 155 -4.90 -2.54 4.54
N VAL A 156 -5.24 -1.63 3.61
CA VAL A 156 -5.14 -0.18 3.86
C VAL A 156 -6.32 0.35 4.66
N VAL A 157 -7.40 -0.42 4.77
CA VAL A 157 -8.55 -0.07 5.61
C VAL A 157 -8.10 -0.05 7.08
N TYR A 158 -8.39 1.04 7.78
CA TYR A 158 -8.07 1.23 9.20
C TYR A 158 -9.31 1.32 10.10
N ASN A 159 -10.50 1.33 9.52
CA ASN A 159 -11.78 1.31 10.24
C ASN A 159 -12.80 0.40 9.53
N PRO A 160 -13.04 -0.83 10.04
CA PRO A 160 -12.59 -1.39 11.32
C PRO A 160 -11.07 -1.64 11.35
N GLU A 161 -10.52 -1.82 12.55
CA GLU A 161 -9.10 -2.09 12.74
C GLU A 161 -8.69 -3.48 12.19
N GLU A 162 -9.53 -4.50 12.41
CA GLU A 162 -9.40 -5.82 11.81
C GLU A 162 -10.53 -6.01 10.78
N THR A 163 -10.19 -5.97 9.51
CA THR A 163 -11.14 -6.23 8.42
C THR A 163 -11.43 -7.71 8.28
N LYS A 164 -12.52 -8.03 7.56
CA LYS A 164 -12.84 -9.43 7.24
C LYS A 164 -11.71 -10.14 6.51
N LEU A 165 -11.04 -9.45 5.58
CA LEU A 165 -9.87 -9.98 4.87
C LEU A 165 -8.75 -10.40 5.84
N LEU A 166 -8.36 -9.53 6.77
CA LEU A 166 -7.29 -9.82 7.73
C LEU A 166 -7.66 -10.95 8.68
N ARG A 167 -8.91 -10.99 9.17
CA ARG A 167 -9.40 -12.07 10.02
C ARG A 167 -9.38 -13.42 9.28
N GLU A 168 -9.87 -13.48 8.03
CA GLU A 168 -9.86 -14.70 7.21
C GLU A 168 -8.45 -15.19 6.91
N ALA A 169 -7.54 -14.29 6.62
CA ALA A 169 -6.12 -14.60 6.40
C ALA A 169 -5.44 -15.14 7.68
N LYS A 170 -5.75 -14.55 8.84
CA LYS A 170 -5.24 -14.98 10.13
C LYS A 170 -5.77 -16.37 10.52
N GLU A 171 -7.07 -16.60 10.33
CA GLU A 171 -7.72 -17.91 10.55
C GLU A 171 -7.13 -19.01 9.65
N ALA A 172 -6.75 -18.66 8.42
CA ALA A 172 -6.09 -19.56 7.47
C ALA A 172 -4.60 -19.80 7.79
N GLY A 173 -4.02 -19.09 8.75
CA GLY A 173 -2.64 -19.26 9.18
C GLY A 173 -1.61 -18.56 8.29
N CYS A 174 -1.97 -17.47 7.64
CA CYS A 174 -1.00 -16.65 6.87
C CYS A 174 0.16 -16.17 7.74
N ALA A 175 1.31 -15.95 7.12
CA ALA A 175 2.57 -15.58 7.81
C ALA A 175 2.42 -14.32 8.67
N LYS A 176 1.74 -13.32 8.12
CA LYS A 176 1.42 -12.05 8.82
C LYS A 176 0.14 -11.44 8.26
N THR A 177 -0.58 -10.72 9.13
CA THR A 177 -1.70 -9.85 8.75
C THR A 177 -1.41 -8.45 9.26
N ILE A 178 -1.44 -7.43 8.38
CA ILE A 178 -1.01 -6.06 8.68
C ILE A 178 -2.13 -5.09 8.26
N GLY A 179 -2.68 -4.34 9.23
CA GLY A 179 -3.76 -3.39 9.00
C GLY A 179 -3.32 -1.97 8.66
N GLY A 180 -4.27 -1.14 8.25
CA GLY A 180 -4.04 0.20 7.72
C GLY A 180 -3.68 1.28 8.75
N LYS A 181 -3.92 1.08 10.05
CA LYS A 181 -3.59 2.07 11.10
C LYS A 181 -2.12 2.47 11.09
N GLY A 182 -1.21 1.51 10.91
CA GLY A 182 0.21 1.80 10.83
C GLY A 182 0.57 2.64 9.61
N MET A 183 -0.03 2.39 8.45
CA MET A 183 0.16 3.24 7.26
C MET A 183 -0.24 4.70 7.53
N LEU A 184 -1.37 4.91 8.23
CA LEU A 184 -1.84 6.24 8.61
C LEU A 184 -0.84 6.95 9.56
N LEU A 185 -0.24 6.22 10.50
CA LEU A 185 0.78 6.76 11.38
C LEU A 185 2.05 7.12 10.59
N TRP A 186 2.60 6.16 9.87
CA TRP A 186 3.90 6.31 9.23
C TRP A 186 3.91 7.34 8.09
N GLN A 187 2.79 7.56 7.37
CA GLN A 187 2.69 8.66 6.41
C GLN A 187 2.81 10.03 7.11
N GLY A 188 2.23 10.15 8.33
CA GLY A 188 2.36 11.34 9.16
C GLY A 188 3.79 11.53 9.68
N VAL A 189 4.47 10.44 10.06
CA VAL A 189 5.89 10.46 10.45
C VAL A 189 6.77 10.97 9.31
N ALA A 190 6.53 10.49 8.08
CA ALA A 190 7.23 10.96 6.89
C ALA A 190 6.98 12.44 6.63
N ALA A 191 5.73 12.90 6.72
CA ALA A 191 5.37 14.31 6.57
C ALA A 191 6.02 15.19 7.67
N TYR A 192 6.02 14.72 8.93
CA TYR A 192 6.69 15.42 10.04
C TYR A 192 8.20 15.62 9.74
N LYS A 193 8.88 14.59 9.28
CA LYS A 193 10.29 14.67 8.89
C LYS A 193 10.52 15.69 7.77
N LEU A 194 9.65 15.70 6.76
CA LEU A 194 9.71 16.66 5.66
C LEU A 194 9.51 18.10 6.12
N TYR A 195 8.58 18.36 7.05
CA TYR A 195 8.30 19.71 7.56
C TYR A 195 9.34 20.25 8.52
N THR A 196 9.90 19.38 9.36
CA THR A 196 10.72 19.82 10.51
C THR A 196 12.21 19.47 10.37
N GLY A 197 12.55 18.50 9.53
CA GLY A 197 13.87 17.89 9.45
C GLY A 197 14.19 16.94 10.63
N LEU A 198 13.28 16.79 11.61
CA LEU A 198 13.47 16.01 12.82
C LEU A 198 12.78 14.63 12.71
N ASP A 199 13.30 13.66 13.46
CA ASP A 199 12.63 12.38 13.61
C ASP A 199 11.51 12.47 14.64
N MET A 200 10.32 11.97 14.29
CA MET A 200 9.19 11.90 15.21
C MET A 200 9.44 10.82 16.27
N PRO A 201 9.16 11.06 17.57
CA PRO A 201 9.30 10.06 18.63
C PRO A 201 8.15 9.04 18.58
N VAL A 202 8.22 8.11 17.63
CA VAL A 202 7.14 7.17 17.29
C VAL A 202 6.78 6.26 18.45
N GLU A 203 7.77 5.76 19.19
CA GLU A 203 7.55 4.83 20.30
C GLU A 203 6.82 5.51 21.48
N GLU A 204 7.15 6.76 21.78
CA GLU A 204 6.46 7.56 22.76
C GLU A 204 5.02 7.85 22.34
N TYR A 205 4.82 8.14 21.05
CA TYR A 205 3.49 8.36 20.49
C TYR A 205 2.63 7.08 20.56
N LYS A 206 3.18 5.92 20.21
CA LYS A 206 2.48 4.62 20.33
C LYS A 206 2.07 4.34 21.78
N LYS A 207 2.94 4.58 22.75
CA LYS A 207 2.63 4.45 24.19
C LYS A 207 1.51 5.39 24.60
N TYR A 208 1.61 6.66 24.23
CA TYR A 208 0.57 7.65 24.54
C TYR A 208 -0.78 7.25 23.96
N GLN A 209 -0.82 6.75 22.72
CA GLN A 209 -2.06 6.26 22.12
C GLN A 209 -2.64 5.06 22.87
N ALA A 210 -1.81 4.06 23.22
CA ALA A 210 -2.27 2.89 23.97
C ALA A 210 -2.85 3.23 25.34
N GLU A 211 -2.32 4.24 26.01
CA GLU A 211 -2.79 4.73 27.33
C GLU A 211 -4.09 5.56 27.22
N ASN A 212 -4.35 6.22 26.09
CA ASN A 212 -5.45 7.16 25.89
C ASN A 212 -6.54 6.69 24.91
N GLN A 213 -6.43 5.49 24.33
CA GLN A 213 -7.54 4.86 23.59
C GLN A 213 -8.57 4.31 24.61
N LYS A 214 -9.53 5.16 24.97
CA LYS A 214 -10.77 4.78 25.65
C LYS A 214 -11.94 4.73 24.67
#